data_3bfe40ece20cdaaf4a514e7daeb9c8a1
#
_entry.id   3bfe40ece20cdaaf4a514e7daeb9c8a1
#
_cell.length_a   1.000
_cell.length_b   1.000
_cell.length_c   1.000
_cell.angle_alpha   90.00
_cell.angle_beta   90.00
_cell.angle_gamma   90.00
#
_symmetry.space_group_name_H-M   'P 1'
#
loop_
_entity.id
_entity.type
_entity.pdbx_description
1 polymer ?
#
loop_
_entity_poly.entity_id
_entity_poly.type
_entity_poly.pdbx_seq_one_letter_code
_entity_poly.pdbx_strand_id
1 'polypeptide(L)'
;MLEKANKLRSNDPYIIDSLGWALFKLKRFKESKKYLQLAVKLLPGDPIVNDHYGDVLWKNGNEIQARYYWNYVLNLEKAEDELKKVIEEKLTKGL
;
A
#
# COMPACT_ATOMS: atom_id res chain seq x y z
N MET A 1 16.58 11.26 19.31
CA MET A 1 15.18 11.19 18.93
C MET A 1 14.87 9.95 18.13
N LEU A 2 13.74 9.43 18.36
CA LEU A 2 13.26 8.30 17.60
C LEU A 2 13.27 8.56 16.12
N GLU A 3 12.90 9.75 15.74
CA GLU A 3 12.84 10.10 14.34
C GLU A 3 14.16 9.98 13.64
N LYS A 4 15.23 10.34 14.30
CA LYS A 4 16.54 10.20 13.69
C LYS A 4 16.88 8.73 13.46
N ALA A 5 16.64 7.92 14.47
CA ALA A 5 16.89 6.50 14.34
C ALA A 5 16.04 5.92 13.21
N ASN A 6 14.79 6.34 13.13
CA ASN A 6 13.91 5.86 12.08
C ASN A 6 14.38 6.31 10.71
N LYS A 7 14.89 7.52 10.61
CA LYS A 7 15.41 7.97 9.34
C LYS A 7 16.56 7.13 8.86
N LEU A 8 17.44 6.76 9.75
CA LEU A 8 18.58 5.92 9.37
C LEU A 8 18.12 4.57 8.88
N ARG A 9 17.00 4.07 9.40
CA ARG A 9 16.48 2.78 9.01
C ARG A 9 15.37 2.88 7.99
N SER A 10 14.90 4.07 7.72
CA SER A 10 13.73 4.26 6.87
C SER A 10 14.02 4.05 5.40
N ASN A 11 15.25 3.66 5.06
CA ASN A 11 15.54 3.23 3.70
C ASN A 11 15.07 1.81 3.44
N ASP A 12 14.68 1.08 4.48
CA ASP A 12 14.12 -0.25 4.31
C ASP A 12 12.66 -0.12 3.90
N PRO A 13 12.33 -0.47 2.67
CA PRO A 13 10.96 -0.28 2.18
C PRO A 13 9.93 -1.10 2.93
N TYR A 14 10.33 -2.25 3.50
CA TYR A 14 9.38 -3.05 4.25
C TYR A 14 9.02 -2.41 5.58
N ILE A 15 9.98 -1.72 6.21
CA ILE A 15 9.68 -0.97 7.42
C ILE A 15 8.77 0.21 7.09
N ILE A 16 9.04 0.90 5.99
CA ILE A 16 8.22 2.01 5.55
C ILE A 16 6.78 1.55 5.28
N ASP A 17 6.63 0.42 4.60
CA ASP A 17 5.32 -0.15 4.35
C ASP A 17 4.60 -0.49 5.65
N SER A 18 5.31 -1.09 6.60
CA SER A 18 4.71 -1.45 7.89
C SER A 18 4.23 -0.23 8.65
N LEU A 19 5.01 0.85 8.64
CA LEU A 19 4.60 2.09 9.27
C LEU A 19 3.35 2.66 8.61
N GLY A 20 3.35 2.68 7.28
CA GLY A 20 2.20 3.17 6.54
C GLY A 20 0.95 2.34 6.83
N TRP A 21 1.12 1.03 6.89
CA TRP A 21 -0.02 0.16 7.16
C TRP A 21 -0.55 0.32 8.58
N ALA A 22 0.34 0.51 9.56
CA ALA A 22 -0.08 0.78 10.93
C ALA A 22 -0.90 2.07 11.00
N LEU A 23 -0.46 3.11 10.29
CA LEU A 23 -1.21 4.36 10.23
C LEU A 23 -2.58 4.17 9.57
N PHE A 24 -2.63 3.34 8.54
CA PHE A 24 -3.88 3.01 7.88
C PHE A 24 -4.87 2.38 8.88
N LYS A 25 -4.38 1.46 9.69
CA LYS A 25 -5.24 0.81 10.69
C LYS A 25 -5.71 1.76 11.77
N LEU A 26 -4.93 2.81 12.03
CA LEU A 26 -5.33 3.87 12.95
C LEU A 26 -6.24 4.90 12.29
N LYS A 27 -6.58 4.68 11.02
CA LYS A 27 -7.43 5.57 10.22
C LYS A 27 -6.80 6.93 9.98
N ARG A 28 -5.47 6.99 10.04
CA ARG A 28 -4.72 8.21 9.72
C ARG A 28 -4.31 8.13 8.26
N PHE A 29 -5.30 8.26 7.38
CA PHE A 29 -5.13 7.93 5.98
C PHE A 29 -4.21 8.87 5.22
N LYS A 30 -4.17 10.14 5.58
CA LYS A 30 -3.27 11.07 4.89
C LYS A 30 -1.81 10.77 5.19
N GLU A 31 -1.51 10.50 6.44
CA GLU A 31 -0.15 10.15 6.83
C GLU A 31 0.24 8.80 6.26
N SER A 32 -0.69 7.85 6.33
CA SER A 32 -0.48 6.52 5.78
C SER A 32 -0.10 6.60 4.31
N LYS A 33 -0.81 7.45 3.55
CA LYS A 33 -0.54 7.58 2.13
C LYS A 33 0.89 8.00 1.85
N LYS A 34 1.43 8.90 2.65
CA LYS A 34 2.81 9.36 2.43
C LYS A 34 3.81 8.21 2.56
N TYR A 35 3.64 7.39 3.59
CA TYR A 35 4.54 6.26 3.79
C TYR A 35 4.35 5.19 2.73
N LEU A 36 3.10 4.85 2.41
CA LEU A 36 2.85 3.81 1.43
C LEU A 36 3.24 4.24 0.02
N GLN A 37 3.12 5.52 -0.28
CA GLN A 37 3.58 6.04 -1.56
C GLN A 37 5.09 5.85 -1.71
N LEU A 38 5.83 6.14 -0.64
CA LEU A 38 7.27 5.94 -0.66
C LEU A 38 7.61 4.45 -0.78
N ALA A 39 6.89 3.62 -0.05
CA ALA A 39 7.14 2.18 -0.10
C ALA A 39 6.93 1.63 -1.52
N VAL A 40 5.87 2.05 -2.20
CA VAL A 40 5.61 1.55 -3.54
C VAL A 40 6.61 2.07 -4.55
N LYS A 41 7.18 3.24 -4.30
CA LYS A 41 8.28 3.75 -5.13
C LYS A 41 9.51 2.89 -5.01
N LEU A 42 9.79 2.42 -3.81
CA LEU A 42 10.97 1.61 -3.54
C LEU A 42 10.75 0.15 -3.91
N LEU A 43 9.52 -0.33 -3.86
CA LEU A 43 9.16 -1.70 -4.19
C LEU A 43 8.02 -1.73 -5.20
N PRO A 44 8.28 -1.24 -6.43
CA PRO A 44 7.18 -1.09 -7.40
C PRO A 44 6.57 -2.41 -7.86
N GLY A 45 7.30 -3.51 -7.70
CA GLY A 45 6.78 -4.81 -8.12
C GLY A 45 6.27 -5.69 -6.99
N ASP A 46 6.18 -5.16 -5.77
CA ASP A 46 5.73 -5.97 -4.64
C ASP A 46 4.21 -5.97 -4.56
N PRO A 47 3.58 -7.17 -4.61
CA PRO A 47 2.11 -7.24 -4.62
C PRO A 47 1.48 -6.67 -3.35
N ILE A 48 2.05 -6.96 -2.19
CA ILE A 48 1.47 -6.52 -0.92
C ILE A 48 1.56 -5.00 -0.79
N VAL A 49 2.71 -4.44 -1.14
CA VAL A 49 2.92 -2.99 -1.05
C VAL A 49 1.96 -2.26 -1.99
N ASN A 50 1.79 -2.77 -3.21
CA ASN A 50 0.85 -2.16 -4.16
C ASN A 50 -0.59 -2.26 -3.67
N ASP A 51 -0.95 -3.38 -3.04
CA ASP A 51 -2.28 -3.55 -2.49
C ASP A 51 -2.53 -2.56 -1.35
N HIS A 52 -1.57 -2.42 -0.45
CA HIS A 52 -1.68 -1.45 0.64
C HIS A 52 -1.85 -0.03 0.10
N TYR A 53 -1.08 0.31 -0.92
CA TYR A 53 -1.16 1.65 -1.49
C TYR A 53 -2.52 1.87 -2.15
N GLY A 54 -3.04 0.87 -2.84
CA GLY A 54 -4.39 0.95 -3.39
C GLY A 54 -5.43 1.21 -2.30
N ASP A 55 -5.32 0.48 -1.19
CA ASP A 55 -6.26 0.66 -0.09
C ASP A 55 -6.25 2.09 0.45
N VAL A 56 -5.06 2.66 0.66
CA VAL A 56 -4.99 4.00 1.22
C VAL A 56 -5.42 5.07 0.23
N LEU A 57 -5.19 4.84 -1.05
CA LEU A 57 -5.70 5.74 -2.08
C LEU A 57 -7.23 5.77 -2.06
N TRP A 58 -7.84 4.59 -1.93
CA TRP A 58 -9.29 4.51 -1.86
C TRP A 58 -9.82 5.31 -0.68
N LYS A 59 -9.22 5.14 0.50
CA LYS A 59 -9.67 5.83 1.70
C LYS A 59 -9.45 7.34 1.63
N ASN A 60 -8.53 7.80 0.79
CA ASN A 60 -8.31 9.23 0.57
C ASN A 60 -9.17 9.79 -0.56
N GLY A 61 -10.06 9.00 -1.11
CA GLY A 61 -10.94 9.45 -2.17
C GLY A 61 -10.37 9.33 -3.57
N ASN A 62 -9.19 8.76 -3.70
CA ASN A 62 -8.53 8.57 -5.00
C ASN A 62 -8.91 7.22 -5.58
N GLU A 63 -10.19 7.02 -5.86
CA GLU A 63 -10.71 5.69 -6.21
C GLU A 63 -10.19 5.16 -7.54
N ILE A 64 -10.04 6.04 -8.52
CA ILE A 64 -9.54 5.60 -9.83
C ILE A 64 -8.11 5.12 -9.71
N GLN A 65 -7.27 5.87 -9.00
CA GLN A 65 -5.89 5.46 -8.77
C GLN A 65 -5.82 4.17 -7.96
N ALA A 66 -6.69 4.03 -6.97
CA ALA A 66 -6.73 2.80 -6.18
C ALA A 66 -6.97 1.59 -7.06
N ARG A 67 -7.93 1.70 -7.98
CA ARG A 67 -8.23 0.62 -8.90
C ARG A 67 -7.06 0.31 -9.81
N TYR A 68 -6.31 1.33 -10.21
CA TYR A 68 -5.12 1.13 -11.02
C TYR A 68 -4.11 0.22 -10.30
N TYR A 69 -3.83 0.50 -9.04
CA TYR A 69 -2.86 -0.29 -8.29
C TYR A 69 -3.37 -1.69 -7.99
N TRP A 70 -4.65 -1.84 -7.68
CA TRP A 70 -5.24 -3.17 -7.50
C TRP A 70 -5.16 -3.99 -8.78
N ASN A 71 -5.51 -3.39 -9.91
CA ASN A 71 -5.41 -4.09 -11.19
C ASN A 71 -3.97 -4.48 -11.51
N TYR A 72 -3.04 -3.61 -11.16
CA TYR A 72 -1.63 -3.92 -11.37
C TYR A 72 -1.24 -5.20 -10.63
N VAL A 73 -1.70 -5.35 -9.39
CA VAL A 73 -1.39 -6.56 -8.61
C VAL A 73 -1.95 -7.82 -9.29
N LEU A 74 -3.14 -7.72 -9.87
CA LEU A 74 -3.73 -8.88 -10.55
C LEU A 74 -2.86 -9.37 -11.70
N ASN A 75 -2.06 -8.49 -12.28
CA ASN A 75 -1.20 -8.85 -13.40
C ASN A 75 0.21 -9.25 -12.99
N LEU A 76 0.50 -9.25 -11.70
CA LEU A 76 1.81 -9.68 -11.22
C LEU A 76 1.82 -11.19 -11.03
N GLU A 77 2.79 -11.86 -11.67
CA GLU A 77 2.89 -13.30 -11.57
C GLU A 77 3.12 -13.78 -10.14
N LYS A 78 3.88 -12.99 -9.39
CA LYS A 78 4.22 -13.39 -8.02
C LYS A 78 3.12 -13.10 -7.00
N ALA A 79 2.03 -12.48 -7.42
CA ALA A 79 0.91 -12.26 -6.51
C ALA A 79 0.20 -13.60 -6.28
N GLU A 80 -0.05 -13.91 -5.01
CA GLU A 80 -0.70 -15.16 -4.65
C GLU A 80 -2.18 -15.15 -5.02
N ASP A 81 -2.71 -16.34 -5.29
CA ASP A 81 -4.10 -16.46 -5.71
C ASP A 81 -5.08 -15.90 -4.70
N GLU A 82 -4.80 -16.12 -3.42
CA GLU A 82 -5.68 -15.59 -2.38
C GLU A 82 -5.71 -14.06 -2.38
N LEU A 83 -4.56 -13.45 -2.58
CA LEU A 83 -4.48 -12.00 -2.68
C LEU A 83 -5.26 -11.51 -3.89
N LYS A 84 -5.12 -12.20 -5.02
CA LYS A 84 -5.85 -11.82 -6.22
C LYS A 84 -7.35 -11.89 -6.02
N LYS A 85 -7.84 -12.89 -5.31
CA LYS A 85 -9.27 -12.99 -5.02
C LYS A 85 -9.76 -11.82 -4.19
N VAL A 86 -8.99 -11.45 -3.15
CA VAL A 86 -9.35 -10.32 -2.31
C VAL A 86 -9.40 -9.04 -3.13
N ILE A 87 -8.43 -8.87 -4.02
CA ILE A 87 -8.37 -7.67 -4.85
C ILE A 87 -9.52 -7.61 -5.83
N GLU A 88 -9.91 -8.75 -6.40
CA GLU A 88 -11.07 -8.78 -7.28
C GLU A 88 -12.33 -8.31 -6.56
N GLU A 89 -12.48 -8.70 -5.30
CA GLU A 89 -13.59 -8.20 -4.51
C GLU A 89 -13.51 -6.69 -4.29
N LYS A 90 -12.32 -6.18 -4.01
CA LYS A 90 -12.13 -4.75 -3.83
C LYS A 90 -12.49 -3.98 -5.10
N LEU A 91 -12.13 -4.52 -6.24
CA LEU A 91 -12.45 -3.88 -7.52
C LEU A 91 -13.95 -3.84 -7.78
N THR A 92 -14.68 -4.82 -7.25
CA THR A 92 -16.12 -4.89 -7.43
C THR A 92 -16.86 -4.02 -6.43
N LYS A 93 -16.46 -4.06 -5.17
CA LYS A 93 -17.21 -3.44 -4.07
C LYS A 93 -16.54 -2.21 -3.48
N GLY A 94 -15.24 -2.03 -3.72
CA GLY A 94 -14.47 -1.04 -2.99
C GLY A 94 -14.15 -1.53 -1.60
N LEU A 95 -13.74 -0.62 -0.77
CA LEU A 95 -13.41 -0.96 0.62
C LEU A 95 -14.56 -0.64 1.57
#